data_3a6dd2e50ffceb9de56e4144a5c149cf
#
_entry.id   3a6dd2e50ffceb9de56e4144a5c149cf
#
_cell.length_a   1.000
_cell.length_b   1.000
_cell.length_c   1.000
_cell.angle_alpha   90.00
_cell.angle_beta   90.00
_cell.angle_gamma   90.00
#
_symmetry.space_group_name_H-M   'P 1'
#
loop_
_entity.id
_entity.type
_entity.pdbx_description
1 polymer ?
#
loop_
_entity_poly.entity_id
_entity_poly.type
_entity_poly.pdbx_seq_one_letter_code
_entity_poly.pdbx_strand_id
1 'polypeptide(L)'
;MLADSGSTKTDWLLLAGNSEVARIATQGINPFMLDEAEIAAILTSELLADAHFVCPDAVHFYGAGCRGVQCGVVERALRSVMPTLHEVVVDSDLVGAARALCGNADGIACILGTGSNSCLYVSGQVVANVSPLGYILGDEGSGAVLGRRLVGDVLKHQLPDHLCSAFHARYAISADEMIRRVYREPFANRFLASFAPFLSEHKADAAIQQLLHEEFDRFFKRNICSYGRPDLPVSFVGSVAYYFQDVLRSVAAANGYAVGRVLRSPLC
;
A
#
# COMPACT_ATOMS: atom_id res chain seq x y z
N MET A 1 -18.72 0.73 -10.01
CA MET A 1 -18.06 0.23 -8.81
C MET A 1 -16.55 0.45 -8.92
N LEU A 2 -15.89 0.87 -7.84
CA LEU A 2 -14.43 1.02 -7.76
C LEU A 2 -13.86 -0.02 -6.79
N ALA A 3 -12.68 -0.56 -7.08
CA ALA A 3 -11.96 -1.45 -6.20
C ALA A 3 -10.50 -1.04 -6.06
N ASP A 4 -9.99 -1.01 -4.83
CA ASP A 4 -8.58 -0.86 -4.47
C ASP A 4 -8.11 -2.12 -3.77
N SER A 5 -7.26 -2.91 -4.44
CA SER A 5 -6.85 -4.22 -3.97
C SER A 5 -5.36 -4.28 -3.63
N GLY A 6 -5.10 -4.35 -2.34
CA GLY A 6 -3.76 -4.67 -1.84
C GLY A 6 -3.57 -6.18 -1.63
N SER A 7 -2.39 -6.54 -1.13
CA SER A 7 -2.09 -7.95 -0.80
C SER A 7 -2.93 -8.51 0.35
N THR A 8 -3.55 -7.67 1.18
CA THR A 8 -4.23 -8.08 2.42
C THR A 8 -5.74 -8.02 2.29
N LYS A 9 -6.25 -6.95 1.69
CA LYS A 9 -7.68 -6.69 1.52
C LYS A 9 -7.93 -5.98 0.20
N THR A 10 -9.17 -6.07 -0.28
CA THR A 10 -9.72 -5.25 -1.35
C THR A 10 -10.83 -4.39 -0.75
N ASP A 11 -10.70 -3.08 -0.88
CA ASP A 11 -11.76 -2.14 -0.55
C ASP A 11 -12.63 -1.91 -1.80
N TRP A 12 -13.94 -2.09 -1.67
CA TRP A 12 -14.93 -1.90 -2.72
C TRP A 12 -15.81 -0.70 -2.40
N LEU A 13 -16.06 0.13 -3.40
CA LEU A 13 -16.91 1.31 -3.31
C LEU A 13 -17.93 1.29 -4.46
N LEU A 14 -19.20 1.21 -4.13
CA LEU A 14 -20.29 1.34 -5.09
C LEU A 14 -20.75 2.79 -5.13
N LEU A 15 -20.81 3.34 -6.33
CA LEU A 15 -21.26 4.70 -6.60
C LEU A 15 -22.50 4.69 -7.49
N ALA A 16 -23.45 5.60 -7.21
CA ALA A 16 -24.50 6.00 -8.13
C ALA A 16 -24.24 7.46 -8.55
N GLY A 17 -23.74 7.65 -9.77
CA GLY A 17 -23.13 8.91 -10.18
C GLY A 17 -21.92 9.23 -9.29
N ASN A 18 -21.96 10.35 -8.58
CA ASN A 18 -20.88 10.77 -7.65
C ASN A 18 -21.19 10.47 -6.18
N SER A 19 -22.31 9.78 -5.89
CA SER A 19 -22.71 9.49 -4.50
C SER A 19 -22.33 8.07 -4.11
N GLU A 20 -21.71 7.93 -2.94
CA GLU A 20 -21.44 6.62 -2.33
C GLU A 20 -22.77 5.93 -1.95
N VAL A 21 -22.97 4.71 -2.44
CA VAL A 21 -24.13 3.87 -2.14
C VAL A 21 -23.79 2.84 -1.07
N ALA A 22 -22.66 2.16 -1.24
CA ALA A 22 -22.22 1.11 -0.31
C ALA A 22 -20.69 0.98 -0.36
N ARG A 23 -20.14 0.46 0.73
CA ARG A 23 -18.71 0.14 0.86
C ARG A 23 -18.55 -1.18 1.59
N ILE A 24 -17.69 -2.06 1.09
CA ILE A 24 -17.33 -3.33 1.72
C ILE A 24 -15.85 -3.60 1.55
N ALA A 25 -15.28 -4.40 2.45
CA ALA A 25 -13.93 -4.92 2.32
C ALA A 25 -13.97 -6.45 2.21
N THR A 26 -13.20 -6.99 1.27
CA THR A 26 -13.02 -8.42 1.08
C THR A 26 -11.55 -8.82 1.24
N GLN A 27 -11.25 -10.10 1.17
CA GLN A 27 -9.88 -10.58 1.04
C GLN A 27 -9.16 -9.91 -0.13
N GLY A 28 -7.85 -9.66 0.01
CA GLY A 28 -7.02 -9.08 -1.04
C GLY A 28 -6.91 -9.98 -2.25
N ILE A 29 -7.14 -9.41 -3.43
CA ILE A 29 -7.09 -10.08 -4.73
C ILE A 29 -5.77 -9.70 -5.41
N ASN A 30 -4.86 -10.67 -5.55
CA ASN A 30 -3.61 -10.50 -6.26
C ASN A 30 -3.44 -11.66 -7.26
N PRO A 31 -3.54 -11.41 -8.57
CA PRO A 31 -3.51 -12.43 -9.61
C PRO A 31 -2.15 -13.10 -9.83
N PHE A 32 -1.08 -12.68 -9.13
CA PHE A 32 0.15 -13.45 -9.02
C PHE A 32 0.06 -14.59 -8.02
N MET A 33 -0.87 -14.52 -7.08
CA MET A 33 -1.01 -15.48 -5.98
C MET A 33 -2.29 -16.30 -6.06
N LEU A 34 -3.30 -15.79 -6.75
CA LEU A 34 -4.63 -16.38 -6.87
C LEU A 34 -4.95 -16.62 -8.36
N ASP A 35 -5.53 -17.76 -8.65
CA ASP A 35 -6.06 -18.05 -9.98
C ASP A 35 -7.49 -17.47 -10.18
N GLU A 36 -8.02 -17.63 -11.39
CA GLU A 36 -9.33 -17.12 -11.77
C GLU A 36 -10.46 -17.71 -10.91
N ALA A 37 -10.38 -19.02 -10.57
CA ALA A 37 -11.40 -19.70 -9.78
C ALA A 37 -11.37 -19.26 -8.31
N GLU A 38 -10.19 -19.08 -7.74
CA GLU A 38 -10.00 -18.56 -6.39
C GLU A 38 -10.51 -17.12 -6.26
N ILE A 39 -10.22 -16.27 -7.26
CA ILE A 39 -10.75 -14.90 -7.30
C ILE A 39 -12.28 -14.91 -7.40
N ALA A 40 -12.85 -15.73 -8.29
CA ALA A 40 -14.30 -15.87 -8.45
C ALA A 40 -14.97 -16.34 -7.15
N ALA A 41 -14.33 -17.25 -6.40
CA ALA A 41 -14.82 -17.72 -5.11
C ALA A 41 -14.86 -16.59 -4.06
N ILE A 42 -13.81 -15.77 -3.96
CA ILE A 42 -13.77 -14.59 -3.07
C ILE A 42 -14.89 -13.60 -3.44
N LEU A 43 -15.01 -13.27 -4.73
CA LEU A 43 -16.04 -12.36 -5.22
C LEU A 43 -17.44 -12.86 -4.88
N THR A 44 -17.71 -14.14 -5.07
CA THR A 44 -19.02 -14.75 -4.79
C THR A 44 -19.34 -14.79 -3.30
N SER A 45 -18.37 -15.22 -2.48
CA SER A 45 -18.61 -15.46 -1.06
C SER A 45 -18.55 -14.20 -0.19
N GLU A 46 -17.78 -13.19 -0.61
CA GLU A 46 -17.55 -12.00 0.22
C GLU A 46 -18.15 -10.72 -0.37
N LEU A 47 -18.02 -10.49 -1.71
CA LEU A 47 -18.55 -9.28 -2.33
C LEU A 47 -20.04 -9.40 -2.65
N LEU A 48 -20.43 -10.45 -3.37
CA LEU A 48 -21.82 -10.64 -3.83
C LEU A 48 -22.75 -11.18 -2.72
N ALA A 49 -22.21 -11.47 -1.53
CA ALA A 49 -23.01 -11.73 -0.34
C ALA A 49 -23.78 -10.48 0.13
N ASP A 50 -23.29 -9.27 -0.21
CA ASP A 50 -24.01 -8.03 0.00
C ASP A 50 -24.81 -7.66 -1.26
N ALA A 51 -26.13 -7.56 -1.10
CA ALA A 51 -27.08 -7.33 -2.20
C ALA A 51 -26.83 -6.03 -2.98
N HIS A 52 -26.18 -5.02 -2.39
CA HIS A 52 -25.83 -3.79 -3.08
C HIS A 52 -24.85 -4.01 -4.24
N PHE A 53 -23.99 -5.04 -4.17
CA PHE A 53 -22.91 -5.27 -5.12
C PHE A 53 -23.25 -6.27 -6.25
N VAL A 54 -24.46 -6.80 -6.29
CA VAL A 54 -24.84 -7.90 -7.22
C VAL A 54 -24.90 -7.49 -8.68
N CYS A 55 -25.28 -6.25 -9.00
CA CYS A 55 -25.49 -5.81 -10.39
C CYS A 55 -24.92 -4.40 -10.66
N PRO A 56 -23.62 -4.18 -10.56
CA PRO A 56 -23.05 -2.90 -10.99
C PRO A 56 -22.98 -2.84 -12.52
N ASP A 57 -23.15 -1.63 -13.10
CA ASP A 57 -23.00 -1.42 -14.56
C ASP A 57 -21.53 -1.56 -15.00
N ALA A 58 -20.61 -1.03 -14.18
CA ALA A 58 -19.19 -0.98 -14.47
C ALA A 58 -18.33 -1.28 -13.25
N VAL A 59 -17.16 -1.87 -13.48
CA VAL A 59 -16.13 -2.13 -12.46
C VAL A 59 -14.81 -1.56 -12.90
N HIS A 60 -14.22 -0.68 -12.09
CA HIS A 60 -12.83 -0.26 -12.21
C HIS A 60 -12.05 -0.87 -11.04
N PHE A 61 -11.23 -1.84 -11.33
CA PHE A 61 -10.43 -2.59 -10.36
C PHE A 61 -8.95 -2.18 -10.49
N TYR A 62 -8.39 -1.70 -9.38
CA TYR A 62 -6.98 -1.35 -9.27
C TYR A 62 -6.32 -2.26 -8.24
N GLY A 63 -5.41 -3.14 -8.69
CA GLY A 63 -4.89 -4.19 -7.82
C GLY A 63 -3.38 -4.38 -7.87
N ALA A 64 -2.81 -4.68 -6.69
CA ALA A 64 -1.46 -5.18 -6.61
C ALA A 64 -1.31 -6.45 -7.46
N GLY A 65 -0.26 -6.51 -8.29
CA GLY A 65 -0.05 -7.62 -9.20
C GLY A 65 -0.81 -7.54 -10.53
N CYS A 66 -1.73 -6.60 -10.73
CA CYS A 66 -2.42 -6.39 -12.01
C CYS A 66 -1.49 -5.74 -13.03
N ARG A 67 -0.77 -6.53 -13.80
CA ARG A 67 0.12 -6.08 -14.87
C ARG A 67 0.05 -7.02 -16.09
N GLY A 68 -0.05 -6.45 -17.28
CA GLY A 68 -0.06 -7.23 -18.53
C GLY A 68 -1.14 -8.32 -18.53
N VAL A 69 -0.75 -9.55 -18.73
CA VAL A 69 -1.67 -10.70 -18.81
C VAL A 69 -2.44 -10.98 -17.51
N GLN A 70 -1.92 -10.56 -16.36
CA GLN A 70 -2.56 -10.77 -15.07
C GLN A 70 -3.83 -9.93 -14.89
N CYS A 71 -3.95 -8.80 -15.59
CA CYS A 71 -5.20 -8.04 -15.60
C CYS A 71 -6.35 -8.87 -16.16
N GLY A 72 -6.08 -9.68 -17.20
CA GLY A 72 -7.08 -10.56 -17.80
C GLY A 72 -7.60 -11.65 -16.87
N VAL A 73 -6.81 -12.12 -15.90
CA VAL A 73 -7.27 -13.10 -14.89
C VAL A 73 -8.38 -12.50 -14.04
N VAL A 74 -8.15 -11.28 -13.52
CA VAL A 74 -9.15 -10.57 -12.71
C VAL A 74 -10.38 -10.19 -13.53
N GLU A 75 -10.19 -9.73 -14.77
CA GLU A 75 -11.31 -9.37 -15.65
C GLU A 75 -12.21 -10.57 -15.92
N ARG A 76 -11.66 -11.75 -16.25
CA ARG A 76 -12.45 -12.96 -16.47
C ARG A 76 -13.17 -13.41 -15.23
N ALA A 77 -12.52 -13.37 -14.05
CA ALA A 77 -13.17 -13.70 -12.79
C ALA A 77 -14.35 -12.74 -12.49
N LEU A 78 -14.19 -11.43 -12.68
CA LEU A 78 -15.27 -10.45 -12.52
C LEU A 78 -16.45 -10.74 -13.47
N ARG A 79 -16.18 -10.96 -14.76
CA ARG A 79 -17.21 -11.26 -15.75
C ARG A 79 -17.91 -12.61 -15.52
N SER A 80 -17.21 -13.61 -14.96
CA SER A 80 -17.79 -14.92 -14.69
C SER A 80 -18.86 -14.86 -13.59
N VAL A 81 -18.66 -14.02 -12.57
CA VAL A 81 -19.61 -13.89 -11.43
C VAL A 81 -20.60 -12.72 -11.60
N MET A 82 -20.29 -11.76 -12.48
CA MET A 82 -21.16 -10.61 -12.81
C MET A 82 -21.33 -10.49 -14.34
N PRO A 83 -22.11 -11.38 -14.98
CA PRO A 83 -22.20 -11.45 -16.44
C PRO A 83 -22.90 -10.25 -17.08
N THR A 84 -23.57 -9.41 -16.31
CA THR A 84 -24.26 -8.18 -16.75
C THR A 84 -23.36 -6.95 -16.83
N LEU A 85 -22.08 -7.06 -16.48
CA LEU A 85 -21.14 -5.94 -16.53
C LEU A 85 -20.96 -5.42 -17.96
N HIS A 86 -21.25 -4.17 -18.19
CA HIS A 86 -21.02 -3.48 -19.45
C HIS A 86 -19.55 -3.10 -19.62
N GLU A 87 -18.92 -2.60 -18.55
CA GLU A 87 -17.54 -2.14 -18.57
C GLU A 87 -16.73 -2.78 -17.43
N VAL A 88 -15.55 -3.29 -17.75
CA VAL A 88 -14.57 -3.77 -16.77
C VAL A 88 -13.20 -3.18 -17.13
N VAL A 89 -12.65 -2.40 -16.22
CA VAL A 89 -11.28 -1.86 -16.30
C VAL A 89 -10.48 -2.51 -15.19
N VAL A 90 -9.39 -3.17 -15.51
CA VAL A 90 -8.44 -3.73 -14.54
C VAL A 90 -7.06 -3.15 -14.81
N ASP A 91 -6.50 -2.53 -13.77
CA ASP A 91 -5.17 -1.90 -13.84
C ASP A 91 -4.43 -2.09 -12.52
N SER A 92 -3.16 -1.66 -12.48
CA SER A 92 -2.36 -1.77 -11.25
C SER A 92 -2.85 -0.80 -10.16
N ASP A 93 -2.62 -1.18 -8.91
CA ASP A 93 -2.79 -0.33 -7.72
C ASP A 93 -2.08 1.03 -7.87
N LEU A 94 -0.92 1.03 -8.53
CA LEU A 94 -0.14 2.25 -8.78
C LEU A 94 -0.86 3.23 -9.71
N VAL A 95 -1.55 2.75 -10.74
CA VAL A 95 -2.37 3.59 -11.63
C VAL A 95 -3.58 4.14 -10.87
N GLY A 96 -4.23 3.33 -10.05
CA GLY A 96 -5.31 3.78 -9.16
C GLY A 96 -4.85 4.86 -8.20
N ALA A 97 -3.71 4.65 -7.55
CA ALA A 97 -3.08 5.63 -6.67
C ALA A 97 -2.75 6.94 -7.40
N ALA A 98 -2.14 6.87 -8.59
CA ALA A 98 -1.78 8.04 -9.37
C ALA A 98 -3.01 8.87 -9.77
N ARG A 99 -4.08 8.21 -10.23
CA ARG A 99 -5.37 8.86 -10.56
C ARG A 99 -5.99 9.54 -9.34
N ALA A 100 -6.00 8.87 -8.17
CA ALA A 100 -6.55 9.43 -6.93
C ALA A 100 -5.73 10.63 -6.42
N LEU A 101 -4.40 10.57 -6.54
CA LEU A 101 -3.49 11.58 -6.02
C LEU A 101 -3.33 12.79 -6.94
N CYS A 102 -3.17 12.56 -8.23
CA CYS A 102 -2.82 13.59 -9.22
C CYS A 102 -4.04 14.07 -10.02
N GLY A 103 -5.08 13.24 -10.20
CA GLY A 103 -6.19 13.58 -11.10
C GLY A 103 -5.68 13.79 -12.53
N ASN A 104 -5.86 15.00 -13.05
CA ASN A 104 -5.40 15.40 -14.38
C ASN A 104 -4.05 16.15 -14.35
N ALA A 105 -3.47 16.39 -13.17
CA ALA A 105 -2.21 17.12 -13.03
C ALA A 105 -1.02 16.17 -13.09
N ASP A 106 0.13 16.70 -13.51
CA ASP A 106 1.40 16.01 -13.42
C ASP A 106 1.87 15.92 -11.96
N GLY A 107 2.52 14.81 -11.58
CA GLY A 107 3.02 14.61 -10.23
C GLY A 107 3.82 13.32 -10.06
N ILE A 108 4.37 13.15 -8.89
CA ILE A 108 4.95 11.88 -8.46
C ILE A 108 3.96 11.25 -7.47
N ALA A 109 3.43 10.08 -7.82
CA ALA A 109 2.48 9.35 -6.99
C ALA A 109 3.18 8.18 -6.28
N CYS A 110 2.94 8.07 -4.96
CA CYS A 110 3.58 7.08 -4.11
C CYS A 110 2.56 6.31 -3.29
N ILE A 111 2.76 5.00 -3.16
CA ILE A 111 2.07 4.13 -2.23
C ILE A 111 3.03 3.84 -1.07
N LEU A 112 2.61 4.11 0.17
CA LEU A 112 3.30 3.69 1.39
C LEU A 112 2.31 3.00 2.34
N GLY A 113 2.27 1.69 2.24
CA GLY A 113 1.44 0.78 3.03
C GLY A 113 2.25 -0.38 3.58
N THR A 114 1.77 -1.61 3.47
CA THR A 114 2.55 -2.83 3.80
C THR A 114 3.83 -2.91 2.97
N GLY A 115 3.75 -2.67 1.66
CA GLY A 115 4.87 -2.42 0.76
C GLY A 115 4.96 -0.94 0.38
N SER A 116 5.86 -0.61 -0.55
CA SER A 116 5.96 0.73 -1.14
C SER A 116 6.02 0.66 -2.67
N ASN A 117 5.60 1.74 -3.33
CA ASN A 117 5.78 1.89 -4.78
C ASN A 117 5.73 3.38 -5.12
N SER A 118 6.21 3.76 -6.31
CA SER A 118 6.16 5.13 -6.79
C SER A 118 6.11 5.18 -8.31
N CYS A 119 5.58 6.27 -8.87
CA CYS A 119 5.66 6.53 -10.30
C CYS A 119 5.73 8.02 -10.60
N LEU A 120 6.31 8.34 -11.75
CA LEU A 120 6.14 9.62 -12.41
C LEU A 120 4.87 9.57 -13.27
N TYR A 121 3.93 10.44 -12.97
CA TYR A 121 2.63 10.52 -13.65
C TYR A 121 2.56 11.84 -14.41
N VAL A 122 2.41 11.74 -15.75
CA VAL A 122 2.42 12.90 -16.66
C VAL A 122 1.32 12.72 -17.70
N SER A 123 0.53 13.75 -17.94
CA SER A 123 -0.54 13.76 -18.94
C SER A 123 -1.50 12.57 -18.81
N GLY A 124 -1.87 12.21 -17.58
CA GLY A 124 -2.81 11.13 -17.30
C GLY A 124 -2.22 9.72 -17.38
N GLN A 125 -0.91 9.56 -17.52
CA GLN A 125 -0.24 8.28 -17.70
C GLN A 125 0.95 8.09 -16.77
N VAL A 126 1.20 6.84 -16.38
CA VAL A 126 2.44 6.45 -15.70
C VAL A 126 3.55 6.36 -16.76
N VAL A 127 4.48 7.33 -16.75
CA VAL A 127 5.58 7.40 -17.72
C VAL A 127 6.88 6.78 -17.21
N ALA A 128 7.05 6.65 -15.88
CA ALA A 128 8.18 5.96 -15.27
C ALA A 128 7.77 5.34 -13.92
N ASN A 129 8.35 4.20 -13.61
CA ASN A 129 8.18 3.51 -12.33
C ASN A 129 9.52 2.92 -11.89
N VAL A 130 9.99 3.27 -10.72
CA VAL A 130 11.11 2.59 -10.07
C VAL A 130 10.55 1.32 -9.43
N SER A 131 11.11 0.16 -9.80
CA SER A 131 10.62 -1.13 -9.29
C SER A 131 10.77 -1.21 -7.76
N PRO A 132 9.71 -1.53 -7.01
CA PRO A 132 9.74 -1.60 -5.55
C PRO A 132 10.55 -2.78 -5.01
N LEU A 133 10.75 -3.86 -5.79
CA LEU A 133 11.56 -5.05 -5.52
C LEU A 133 11.15 -5.87 -4.28
N GLY A 134 10.09 -5.49 -3.56
CA GLY A 134 9.61 -6.16 -2.35
C GLY A 134 10.49 -5.89 -1.11
N TYR A 135 9.99 -6.29 0.07
CA TYR A 135 10.52 -5.91 1.38
C TYR A 135 11.93 -6.45 1.71
N ILE A 136 12.45 -7.40 0.92
CA ILE A 136 13.81 -7.95 1.08
C ILE A 136 14.82 -7.07 0.33
N LEU A 137 14.53 -6.73 -0.93
CA LEU A 137 15.47 -6.04 -1.82
C LEU A 137 15.19 -4.54 -1.95
N GLY A 138 13.99 -4.10 -1.58
CA GLY A 138 13.50 -2.73 -1.74
C GLY A 138 12.42 -2.40 -0.73
N ASP A 139 11.26 -1.90 -1.23
CA ASP A 139 10.13 -1.41 -0.45
C ASP A 139 10.51 -0.39 0.63
N GLU A 140 11.52 0.45 0.38
CA GLU A 140 11.98 1.47 1.32
C GLU A 140 10.79 2.30 1.82
N GLY A 141 10.80 2.65 3.09
CA GLY A 141 9.74 3.44 3.72
C GLY A 141 8.41 2.72 3.94
N SER A 142 8.28 1.45 3.52
CA SER A 142 7.07 0.65 3.76
C SER A 142 6.94 0.19 5.19
N GLY A 143 5.73 -0.21 5.59
CA GLY A 143 5.48 -0.81 6.90
C GLY A 143 6.28 -2.07 7.16
N ALA A 144 6.49 -2.90 6.13
CA ALA A 144 7.31 -4.11 6.25
C ALA A 144 8.79 -3.80 6.53
N VAL A 145 9.35 -2.81 5.85
CA VAL A 145 10.75 -2.40 6.05
C VAL A 145 10.92 -1.67 7.37
N LEU A 146 10.01 -0.76 7.72
CA LEU A 146 9.98 -0.10 9.02
C LEU A 146 9.89 -1.11 10.17
N GLY A 147 8.97 -2.07 10.07
CA GLY A 147 8.81 -3.12 11.08
C GLY A 147 10.01 -4.07 11.15
N ARG A 148 10.60 -4.44 10.00
CA ARG A 148 11.84 -5.24 9.96
C ARG A 148 12.97 -4.54 10.71
N ARG A 149 13.14 -3.23 10.49
CA ARG A 149 14.16 -2.45 11.17
C ARG A 149 13.88 -2.34 12.67
N LEU A 150 12.65 -1.97 13.05
CA LEU A 150 12.23 -1.90 14.46
C LEU A 150 12.51 -3.22 15.21
N VAL A 151 12.08 -4.35 14.64
CA VAL A 151 12.29 -5.68 15.25
C VAL A 151 13.77 -5.98 15.39
N GLY A 152 14.56 -5.71 14.34
CA GLY A 152 16.01 -5.91 14.38
C GLY A 152 16.69 -5.08 15.48
N ASP A 153 16.33 -3.80 15.57
CA ASP A 153 16.90 -2.87 16.54
C ASP A 153 16.47 -3.21 17.99
N VAL A 154 15.22 -3.66 18.20
CA VAL A 154 14.77 -4.15 19.52
C VAL A 154 15.52 -5.41 19.94
N LEU A 155 15.58 -6.43 19.06
CA LEU A 155 16.22 -7.71 19.39
C LEU A 155 17.74 -7.62 19.60
N LYS A 156 18.36 -6.58 19.05
CA LYS A 156 19.80 -6.29 19.23
C LYS A 156 20.08 -5.21 20.26
N HIS A 157 19.07 -4.77 21.01
CA HIS A 157 19.20 -3.70 22.03
C HIS A 157 19.85 -2.42 21.48
N GLN A 158 19.47 -2.02 20.26
CA GLN A 158 19.94 -0.79 19.59
C GLN A 158 19.04 0.42 19.89
N LEU A 159 17.83 0.18 20.42
CA LEU A 159 16.92 1.21 20.88
C LEU A 159 17.08 1.44 22.39
N PRO A 160 16.69 2.62 22.90
CA PRO A 160 16.63 2.89 24.35
C PRO A 160 15.81 1.84 25.11
N ASP A 161 16.23 1.51 26.33
CA ASP A 161 15.63 0.44 27.15
C ASP A 161 14.14 0.60 27.37
N HIS A 162 13.64 1.86 27.49
CA HIS A 162 12.20 2.10 27.65
C HIS A 162 11.39 1.70 26.41
N LEU A 163 11.94 1.85 25.18
CA LEU A 163 11.28 1.40 23.96
C LEU A 163 11.34 -0.12 23.81
N CYS A 164 12.48 -0.74 24.13
CA CYS A 164 12.60 -2.20 24.13
C CYS A 164 11.61 -2.83 25.12
N SER A 165 11.52 -2.28 26.34
CA SER A 165 10.57 -2.72 27.37
C SER A 165 9.12 -2.55 26.93
N ALA A 166 8.76 -1.40 26.37
CA ALA A 166 7.42 -1.13 25.83
C ALA A 166 7.05 -2.08 24.68
N PHE A 167 8.00 -2.38 23.77
CA PHE A 167 7.80 -3.32 22.69
C PHE A 167 7.52 -4.74 23.20
N HIS A 168 8.33 -5.24 24.12
CA HIS A 168 8.13 -6.57 24.71
C HIS A 168 6.84 -6.68 25.51
N ALA A 169 6.46 -5.62 26.25
CA ALA A 169 5.19 -5.57 26.98
C ALA A 169 3.99 -5.65 26.06
N ARG A 170 4.07 -5.00 24.88
CA ARG A 170 2.96 -4.98 23.91
C ARG A 170 2.83 -6.29 23.13
N TYR A 171 3.93 -6.83 22.64
CA TYR A 171 3.88 -7.93 21.69
C TYR A 171 4.16 -9.31 22.27
N ALA A 172 4.68 -9.43 23.47
CA ALA A 172 4.91 -10.69 24.20
C ALA A 172 5.41 -11.87 23.33
N ILE A 173 6.22 -11.56 22.30
CA ILE A 173 6.73 -12.53 21.32
C ILE A 173 8.22 -12.73 21.58
N SER A 174 8.68 -13.98 21.67
CA SER A 174 10.10 -14.32 21.84
C SER A 174 10.90 -14.07 20.54
N ALA A 175 12.23 -13.94 20.65
CA ALA A 175 13.11 -13.80 19.50
C ALA A 175 13.01 -15.01 18.55
N ASP A 176 12.93 -16.24 19.09
CA ASP A 176 12.80 -17.47 18.29
C ASP A 176 11.47 -17.49 17.51
N GLU A 177 10.38 -17.10 18.15
CA GLU A 177 9.06 -17.00 17.49
C GLU A 177 9.07 -15.92 16.40
N MET A 178 9.71 -14.78 16.66
CA MET A 178 9.88 -13.70 15.69
C MET A 178 10.63 -14.20 14.43
N ILE A 179 11.76 -14.91 14.64
CA ILE A 179 12.56 -15.51 13.58
C ILE A 179 11.73 -16.55 12.81
N ARG A 180 11.03 -17.42 13.54
CA ARG A 180 10.18 -18.46 12.93
C ARG A 180 9.12 -17.82 12.00
N ARG A 181 8.43 -16.79 12.47
CA ARG A 181 7.38 -16.11 11.68
C ARG A 181 7.92 -15.38 10.45
N VAL A 182 9.12 -14.82 10.54
CA VAL A 182 9.74 -14.11 9.40
C VAL A 182 10.29 -15.08 8.35
N TYR A 183 10.88 -16.23 8.77
CA TYR A 183 11.62 -17.10 7.85
C TYR A 183 10.89 -18.39 7.47
N ARG A 184 9.83 -18.77 8.18
CA ARG A 184 9.15 -20.06 7.99
C ARG A 184 7.66 -19.95 7.72
N GLU A 185 7.04 -18.80 7.97
CA GLU A 185 5.62 -18.59 7.75
C GLU A 185 5.34 -17.75 6.49
N PRO A 186 4.18 -17.94 5.87
CA PRO A 186 3.74 -17.08 4.76
C PRO A 186 3.47 -15.65 5.24
N PHE A 187 3.51 -14.71 4.31
CA PHE A 187 3.16 -13.30 4.54
C PHE A 187 4.02 -12.58 5.58
N ALA A 188 5.32 -12.89 5.64
CA ALA A 188 6.26 -12.23 6.55
C ALA A 188 6.26 -10.69 6.41
N ASN A 189 6.01 -10.16 5.22
CA ASN A 189 5.85 -8.72 4.97
C ASN A 189 4.66 -8.12 5.76
N ARG A 190 3.53 -8.81 5.82
CA ARG A 190 2.35 -8.37 6.60
C ARG A 190 2.64 -8.44 8.10
N PHE A 191 3.29 -9.51 8.54
CA PHE A 191 3.72 -9.67 9.92
C PHE A 191 4.65 -8.54 10.35
N LEU A 192 5.67 -8.23 9.56
CA LEU A 192 6.58 -7.12 9.84
C LEU A 192 5.85 -5.77 9.83
N ALA A 193 4.99 -5.52 8.86
CA ALA A 193 4.21 -4.29 8.79
C ALA A 193 3.26 -4.10 9.98
N SER A 194 2.85 -5.18 10.66
CA SER A 194 1.99 -5.10 11.85
C SER A 194 2.64 -4.39 13.05
N PHE A 195 3.94 -4.16 13.02
CA PHE A 195 4.67 -3.39 14.03
C PHE A 195 4.68 -1.87 13.77
N ALA A 196 4.28 -1.40 12.59
CA ALA A 196 4.23 0.03 12.27
C ALA A 196 3.38 0.88 13.25
N PRO A 197 2.26 0.40 13.81
CA PRO A 197 1.53 1.13 14.86
C PRO A 197 2.37 1.49 16.08
N PHE A 198 3.32 0.64 16.50
CA PHE A 198 4.23 0.94 17.59
C PHE A 198 5.09 2.18 17.29
N LEU A 199 5.61 2.28 16.07
CA LEU A 199 6.37 3.45 15.63
C LEU A 199 5.51 4.73 15.66
N SER A 200 4.24 4.62 15.27
CA SER A 200 3.31 5.75 15.28
C SER A 200 2.98 6.23 16.71
N GLU A 201 2.83 5.31 17.66
CA GLU A 201 2.57 5.64 19.07
C GLU A 201 3.77 6.27 19.76
N HIS A 202 4.97 5.85 19.37
CA HIS A 202 6.23 6.35 19.94
C HIS A 202 6.94 7.37 19.02
N LYS A 203 6.24 7.94 18.04
CA LYS A 203 6.85 8.84 17.05
C LYS A 203 7.46 10.12 17.60
N ALA A 204 7.14 10.50 18.84
CA ALA A 204 7.76 11.63 19.51
C ALA A 204 9.15 11.31 20.11
N ASP A 205 9.50 10.03 20.23
CA ASP A 205 10.82 9.61 20.71
C ASP A 205 11.91 9.86 19.67
N ALA A 206 13.06 10.38 20.12
CA ALA A 206 14.16 10.76 19.22
C ALA A 206 14.72 9.57 18.42
N ALA A 207 14.81 8.37 19.02
CA ALA A 207 15.30 7.18 18.35
C ALA A 207 14.31 6.71 17.27
N ILE A 208 13.01 6.80 17.51
CA ILE A 208 11.96 6.49 16.51
C ILE A 208 11.94 7.55 15.41
N GLN A 209 12.08 8.84 15.74
CA GLN A 209 12.23 9.91 14.75
C GLN A 209 13.41 9.65 13.83
N GLN A 210 14.56 9.30 14.38
CA GLN A 210 15.74 8.98 13.59
C GLN A 210 15.48 7.80 12.66
N LEU A 211 14.92 6.69 13.15
CA LEU A 211 14.57 5.52 12.36
C LEU A 211 13.66 5.89 11.18
N LEU A 212 12.61 6.66 11.43
CA LEU A 212 11.65 7.08 10.40
C LEU A 212 12.29 7.99 9.37
N HIS A 213 13.07 8.99 9.81
CA HIS A 213 13.79 9.89 8.92
C HIS A 213 14.75 9.15 7.98
N GLU A 214 15.55 8.23 8.50
CA GLU A 214 16.50 7.46 7.72
C GLU A 214 15.80 6.56 6.68
N GLU A 215 14.72 5.89 7.03
CA GLU A 215 14.01 5.01 6.09
C GLU A 215 13.24 5.79 5.02
N PHE A 216 12.63 6.92 5.36
CA PHE A 216 11.99 7.77 4.36
C PHE A 216 13.02 8.50 3.48
N ASP A 217 14.17 8.91 4.02
CA ASP A 217 15.26 9.47 3.21
C ASP A 217 15.78 8.45 2.19
N ARG A 218 15.92 7.18 2.60
CA ARG A 218 16.23 6.08 1.67
C ARG A 218 15.18 5.93 0.57
N PHE A 219 13.88 6.03 0.93
CA PHE A 219 12.81 6.01 -0.07
C PHE A 219 12.96 7.14 -1.08
N PHE A 220 13.17 8.37 -0.62
CA PHE A 220 13.37 9.51 -1.51
C PHE A 220 14.58 9.32 -2.42
N LYS A 221 15.74 8.98 -1.87
CA LYS A 221 17.00 8.84 -2.63
C LYS A 221 16.96 7.71 -3.65
N ARG A 222 16.34 6.59 -3.31
CA ARG A 222 16.35 5.39 -4.18
C ARG A 222 15.21 5.38 -5.19
N ASN A 223 14.10 6.03 -4.89
CA ASN A 223 12.91 6.02 -5.75
C ASN A 223 12.62 7.40 -6.35
N ILE A 224 12.37 8.41 -5.51
CA ILE A 224 11.84 9.70 -5.96
C ILE A 224 12.89 10.52 -6.73
N CYS A 225 14.10 10.63 -6.19
CA CYS A 225 15.17 11.43 -6.81
C CYS A 225 15.54 10.94 -8.22
N SER A 226 15.36 9.66 -8.52
CA SER A 226 15.64 9.09 -9.84
C SER A 226 14.72 9.60 -10.95
N TYR A 227 13.54 10.15 -10.61
CA TYR A 227 12.66 10.77 -11.61
C TYR A 227 13.16 12.13 -12.10
N GLY A 228 14.05 12.80 -11.34
CA GLY A 228 14.66 14.07 -11.74
C GLY A 228 13.66 15.23 -11.90
N ARG A 229 12.52 15.20 -11.17
CA ARG A 229 11.42 16.17 -11.30
C ARG A 229 11.10 16.83 -9.93
N PRO A 230 12.04 17.59 -9.35
CA PRO A 230 11.81 18.33 -8.10
C PRO A 230 10.76 19.45 -8.22
N ASP A 231 10.42 19.83 -9.46
CA ASP A 231 9.35 20.78 -9.79
C ASP A 231 7.94 20.23 -9.56
N LEU A 232 7.79 18.89 -9.50
CA LEU A 232 6.50 18.24 -9.31
C LEU A 232 6.24 17.88 -7.84
N PRO A 233 4.97 17.98 -7.38
CA PRO A 233 4.61 17.55 -6.04
C PRO A 233 4.71 16.02 -5.91
N VAL A 234 5.23 15.55 -4.77
CA VAL A 234 5.23 14.14 -4.38
C VAL A 234 4.00 13.88 -3.51
N SER A 235 3.05 13.12 -4.04
CA SER A 235 1.79 12.80 -3.36
C SER A 235 1.77 11.35 -2.91
N PHE A 236 1.13 11.09 -1.78
CA PHE A 236 1.20 9.80 -1.11
C PHE A 236 -0.18 9.22 -0.82
N VAL A 237 -0.31 7.90 -0.91
CA VAL A 237 -1.46 7.14 -0.42
C VAL A 237 -1.00 5.93 0.40
N GLY A 238 -1.77 5.58 1.42
CA GLY A 238 -1.55 4.44 2.29
C GLY A 238 -1.41 4.82 3.77
N SER A 239 -1.58 3.82 4.64
CA SER A 239 -1.60 4.04 6.09
C SER A 239 -0.27 4.57 6.63
N VAL A 240 0.86 4.07 6.14
CA VAL A 240 2.18 4.55 6.56
C VAL A 240 2.36 6.02 6.19
N ALA A 241 2.04 6.40 4.94
CA ALA A 241 2.11 7.78 4.52
C ALA A 241 1.23 8.69 5.38
N TYR A 242 0.00 8.25 5.66
CA TYR A 242 -0.98 9.03 6.40
C TYR A 242 -0.55 9.31 7.85
N TYR A 243 -0.07 8.27 8.56
CA TYR A 243 0.30 8.41 9.97
C TYR A 243 1.66 9.08 10.19
N PHE A 244 2.56 9.03 9.20
CA PHE A 244 3.90 9.63 9.28
C PHE A 244 4.10 10.83 8.35
N GLN A 245 3.01 11.49 7.92
CA GLN A 245 3.08 12.58 6.93
C GLN A 245 3.91 13.78 7.38
N ASP A 246 4.01 14.05 8.67
CA ASP A 246 4.85 15.08 9.26
C ASP A 246 6.35 14.79 8.98
N VAL A 247 6.79 13.57 9.22
CA VAL A 247 8.16 13.12 8.93
C VAL A 247 8.42 13.11 7.43
N LEU A 248 7.47 12.62 6.63
CA LEU A 248 7.58 12.62 5.16
C LEU A 248 7.75 14.02 4.59
N ARG A 249 7.02 15.02 5.11
CA ARG A 249 7.17 16.42 4.68
C ARG A 249 8.55 16.97 5.02
N SER A 250 9.08 16.68 6.21
CA SER A 250 10.42 17.08 6.62
C SER A 250 11.50 16.47 5.71
N VAL A 251 11.40 15.15 5.45
CA VAL A 251 12.35 14.43 4.59
C VAL A 251 12.25 14.89 3.12
N ALA A 252 11.04 15.11 2.62
CA ALA A 252 10.85 15.64 1.27
C ALA A 252 11.54 16.98 1.08
N ALA A 253 11.32 17.91 2.01
CA ALA A 253 11.96 19.24 1.99
C ALA A 253 13.49 19.14 2.02
N ALA A 254 14.05 18.25 2.85
CA ALA A 254 15.49 18.00 2.92
C ALA A 254 16.07 17.44 1.62
N ASN A 255 15.26 16.74 0.81
CA ASN A 255 15.64 16.23 -0.52
C ASN A 255 15.25 17.17 -1.67
N GLY A 256 14.74 18.37 -1.39
CA GLY A 256 14.38 19.37 -2.41
C GLY A 256 13.02 19.14 -3.08
N TYR A 257 12.12 18.37 -2.45
CA TYR A 257 10.77 18.10 -2.97
C TYR A 257 9.68 18.70 -2.07
N ALA A 258 8.54 18.99 -2.67
CA ALA A 258 7.33 19.38 -1.95
C ALA A 258 6.34 18.20 -1.87
N VAL A 259 5.78 17.96 -0.68
CA VAL A 259 4.70 16.97 -0.52
C VAL A 259 3.37 17.60 -0.92
N GLY A 260 2.69 16.95 -1.86
CA GLY A 260 1.34 17.29 -2.30
C GLY A 260 0.26 16.67 -1.39
N ARG A 261 -0.66 15.93 -2.00
CA ARG A 261 -1.76 15.23 -1.29
C ARG A 261 -1.25 14.04 -0.51
N VAL A 262 -1.84 13.81 0.66
CA VAL A 262 -1.63 12.58 1.44
C VAL A 262 -3.00 11.99 1.75
N LEU A 263 -3.28 10.81 1.22
CA LEU A 263 -4.53 10.09 1.40
C LEU A 263 -4.30 8.80 2.19
N ARG A 264 -5.27 8.42 3.02
CA ARG A 264 -5.23 7.15 3.73
C ARG A 264 -5.53 5.96 2.81
N SER A 265 -6.43 6.16 1.85
CA SER A 265 -6.86 5.18 0.85
C SER A 265 -7.14 5.90 -0.47
N PRO A 266 -6.97 5.25 -1.64
CA PRO A 266 -7.34 5.82 -2.93
C PRO A 266 -8.83 6.07 -3.09
N LEU A 267 -9.66 5.37 -2.32
CA LEU A 267 -11.13 5.46 -2.33
C LEU A 267 -11.69 6.42 -1.25
N CYS A 268 -10.90 7.42 -0.82
CA CYS A 268 -11.34 8.45 0.14
C CYS A 268 -11.91 9.66 -0.57
#